data_f49da0cab5da13a46ab34b8908e1dcb5
#
_entry.id   f49da0cab5da13a46ab34b8908e1dcb5
#
_cell.length_a   1.000
_cell.length_b   1.000
_cell.length_c   1.000
_cell.angle_alpha   90.00
_cell.angle_beta   90.00
_cell.angle_gamma   90.00
#
_symmetry.space_group_name_H-M   'P 1'
#
loop_
_entity.id
_entity.type
_entity.pdbx_description
1 polymer ?
#
loop_
_entity_poly.entity_id
_entity_poly.type
_entity_poly.pdbx_seq_one_letter_code
_entity_poly.pdbx_strand_id
1 'polypeptide(L)'
;MDSAARCIRNCLAPGGLAVVDPVLGDNGILDPTMTPEMVEKMRWLISCADIITPNITEVALLLDEPFTPRISPEEIKGRLRRLSAMGPQTVVATSVPLLEGGRDPGHNASVIAYERDEDRFWRIDCAYIPAHYPGTGDTFSSVLTGSLIQGDSLSIALDRAVQFVTLGIRATFGQGLPSREGILLERILGSLFAPVSACKCRIMDGDGCCNPVLPFED
;
A
#
# COMPACT_ATOMS: atom_id res chain seq x y z
N MET A 1 -10.01 14.09 -11.31
CA MET A 1 -8.52 14.11 -11.28
C MET A 1 -7.93 15.50 -11.52
N ASP A 2 -8.36 16.29 -12.51
CA ASP A 2 -7.81 17.64 -12.75
C ASP A 2 -7.96 18.59 -11.55
N SER A 3 -9.09 18.50 -10.83
CA SER A 3 -9.29 19.28 -9.59
C SER A 3 -8.38 18.81 -8.45
N ALA A 4 -8.15 17.51 -8.31
CA ALA A 4 -7.25 16.96 -7.31
C ALA A 4 -5.81 17.40 -7.56
N ALA A 5 -5.31 17.29 -8.79
CA ALA A 5 -3.97 17.74 -9.13
C ALA A 5 -3.79 19.27 -8.95
N ARG A 6 -4.83 20.06 -9.23
CA ARG A 6 -4.80 21.51 -8.91
C ARG A 6 -4.74 21.77 -7.42
N CYS A 7 -5.48 20.98 -6.61
CA CYS A 7 -5.38 21.07 -5.15
C CYS A 7 -3.96 20.77 -4.66
N ILE A 8 -3.37 19.67 -5.12
CA ILE A 8 -1.98 19.31 -4.76
C ILE A 8 -1.03 20.46 -5.09
N ARG A 9 -1.09 21.02 -6.31
CA ARG A 9 -0.17 22.05 -6.76
C ARG A 9 -0.35 23.42 -6.09
N ASN A 10 -1.60 23.78 -5.76
CA ASN A 10 -1.94 25.14 -5.34
C ASN A 10 -2.31 25.27 -3.86
N CYS A 11 -2.70 24.20 -3.21
CA CYS A 11 -3.22 24.24 -1.84
C CYS A 11 -2.33 23.49 -0.84
N LEU A 12 -1.37 22.67 -1.32
CA LEU A 12 -0.44 21.99 -0.43
C LEU A 12 0.49 23.01 0.24
N ALA A 13 0.54 23.01 1.55
CA ALA A 13 1.44 23.87 2.31
C ALA A 13 2.91 23.47 2.08
N PRO A 14 3.88 24.36 2.26
CA PRO A 14 5.29 23.98 2.27
C PRO A 14 5.54 22.85 3.29
N GLY A 15 6.16 21.76 2.84
CA GLY A 15 6.35 20.54 3.65
C GLY A 15 5.10 19.68 3.83
N GLY A 16 4.01 20.01 3.15
CA GLY A 16 2.82 19.15 3.08
C GLY A 16 3.09 17.88 2.30
N LEU A 17 2.30 16.84 2.53
CA LEU A 17 2.45 15.52 1.94
C LEU A 17 1.25 15.21 1.03
N ALA A 18 1.49 14.92 -0.23
CA ALA A 18 0.48 14.47 -1.19
C ALA A 18 0.50 12.94 -1.28
N VAL A 19 -0.52 12.29 -0.72
CA VAL A 19 -0.71 10.84 -0.84
C VAL A 19 -1.87 10.58 -1.79
N VAL A 20 -1.66 9.75 -2.81
CA VAL A 20 -2.70 9.37 -3.77
C VAL A 20 -2.90 7.86 -3.73
N ASP A 21 -4.12 7.45 -3.41
CA ASP A 21 -4.59 6.08 -3.59
C ASP A 21 -5.20 5.97 -5.01
N PRO A 22 -4.54 5.27 -5.95
CA PRO A 22 -4.96 5.26 -7.34
C PRO A 22 -6.05 4.22 -7.61
N VAL A 23 -7.21 4.39 -6.99
CA VAL A 23 -8.34 3.46 -7.09
C VAL A 23 -8.78 3.30 -8.55
N LEU A 24 -8.34 2.23 -9.21
CA LEU A 24 -8.63 1.92 -10.61
C LEU A 24 -9.28 0.55 -10.81
N GLY A 25 -8.99 -0.42 -9.96
CA GLY A 25 -9.51 -1.77 -10.12
C GLY A 25 -8.90 -2.77 -9.15
N ASP A 26 -9.36 -4.02 -9.23
CA ASP A 26 -8.90 -5.11 -8.37
C ASP A 26 -8.96 -6.47 -9.11
N ASN A 27 -8.22 -7.46 -8.62
CA ASN A 27 -8.19 -8.83 -9.18
C ASN A 27 -7.90 -8.90 -10.69
N GLY A 28 -7.07 -8.00 -11.20
CA GLY A 28 -6.71 -7.92 -12.62
C GLY A 28 -7.76 -7.26 -13.51
N ILE A 29 -8.81 -6.69 -12.93
CA ILE A 29 -9.96 -6.11 -13.66
C ILE A 29 -10.05 -4.62 -13.35
N LEU A 30 -10.17 -3.80 -14.40
CA LEU A 30 -10.51 -2.39 -14.27
C LEU A 30 -11.92 -2.26 -13.68
N ASP A 31 -12.10 -1.36 -12.71
CA ASP A 31 -13.42 -1.09 -12.12
C ASP A 31 -14.40 -0.66 -13.22
N PRO A 32 -15.65 -1.20 -13.25
CA PRO A 32 -16.64 -0.87 -14.28
C PRO A 32 -16.98 0.62 -14.42
N THR A 33 -16.72 1.39 -13.38
CA THR A 33 -16.92 2.86 -13.40
C THR A 33 -15.74 3.63 -14.00
N MET A 34 -14.59 2.95 -14.21
CA MET A 34 -13.37 3.54 -14.75
C MET A 34 -13.27 3.33 -16.28
N THR A 35 -12.67 4.29 -16.96
CA THR A 35 -12.40 4.23 -18.40
C THR A 35 -10.88 4.26 -18.65
N PRO A 36 -10.40 3.79 -19.83
CA PRO A 36 -8.99 3.93 -20.18
C PRO A 36 -8.48 5.38 -20.09
N GLU A 37 -9.30 6.36 -20.46
CA GLU A 37 -8.95 7.77 -20.31
C GLU A 37 -8.73 8.17 -18.84
N MET A 38 -9.52 7.59 -17.93
CA MET A 38 -9.33 7.84 -16.49
C MET A 38 -8.04 7.21 -15.97
N VAL A 39 -7.58 6.10 -16.54
CA VAL A 39 -6.27 5.53 -16.22
C VAL A 39 -5.15 6.49 -16.62
N GLU A 40 -5.22 7.08 -17.83
CA GLU A 40 -4.25 8.09 -18.27
C GLU A 40 -4.25 9.33 -17.35
N LYS A 41 -5.42 9.79 -16.96
CA LYS A 41 -5.54 10.90 -16.01
C LYS A 41 -5.00 10.54 -14.62
N MET A 42 -5.10 9.29 -14.22
CA MET A 42 -4.50 8.81 -12.96
C MET A 42 -2.98 8.79 -13.05
N ARG A 43 -2.40 8.33 -14.18
CA ARG A 43 -0.94 8.42 -14.43
C ARG A 43 -0.44 9.86 -14.30
N TRP A 44 -1.19 10.82 -14.81
CA TRP A 44 -0.85 12.22 -14.61
C TRP A 44 -1.02 12.68 -13.16
N LEU A 45 -2.08 12.25 -12.45
CA LEU A 45 -2.31 12.62 -11.06
C LEU A 45 -1.19 12.10 -10.14
N ILE A 46 -0.78 10.85 -10.30
CA ILE A 46 0.29 10.26 -9.48
C ILE A 46 1.64 10.95 -9.69
N SER A 47 1.88 11.58 -10.86
CA SER A 47 3.09 12.37 -11.09
C SER A 47 3.17 13.64 -10.22
N CYS A 48 2.06 14.02 -9.59
CA CYS A 48 1.99 15.17 -8.67
C CYS A 48 2.04 14.72 -7.20
N ALA A 49 2.07 13.42 -6.92
CA ALA A 49 2.05 12.87 -5.56
C ALA A 49 3.46 12.62 -5.03
N ASP A 50 3.62 12.71 -3.71
CA ASP A 50 4.82 12.28 -3.01
C ASP A 50 4.79 10.77 -2.76
N ILE A 51 3.62 10.25 -2.40
CA ILE A 51 3.39 8.82 -2.11
C ILE A 51 2.18 8.33 -2.89
N ILE A 52 2.25 7.09 -3.40
CA ILE A 52 1.11 6.37 -3.96
C ILE A 52 0.95 5.00 -3.32
N THR A 53 -0.32 4.50 -3.22
CA THR A 53 -0.65 3.24 -2.54
C THR A 53 -1.36 2.22 -3.45
N PRO A 54 -0.86 1.94 -4.67
CA PRO A 54 -1.54 1.04 -5.60
C PRO A 54 -1.61 -0.41 -5.09
N ASN A 55 -2.70 -1.11 -5.37
CA ASN A 55 -2.71 -2.56 -5.32
C ASN A 55 -2.01 -3.16 -6.55
N ILE A 56 -1.79 -4.48 -6.58
CA ILE A 56 -1.06 -5.12 -7.68
C ILE A 56 -1.76 -4.99 -9.05
N THR A 57 -3.08 -4.88 -9.09
CA THR A 57 -3.85 -4.60 -10.32
C THR A 57 -3.57 -3.20 -10.82
N GLU A 58 -3.58 -2.24 -9.93
CA GLU A 58 -3.32 -0.83 -10.23
C GLU A 58 -1.88 -0.60 -10.66
N VAL A 59 -0.92 -1.33 -10.06
CA VAL A 59 0.48 -1.35 -10.54
C VAL A 59 0.53 -1.75 -12.01
N ALA A 60 -0.18 -2.81 -12.42
CA ALA A 60 -0.22 -3.26 -13.80
C ALA A 60 -0.91 -2.23 -14.72
N LEU A 61 -2.06 -1.69 -14.30
CA LEU A 61 -2.81 -0.68 -15.06
C LEU A 61 -2.00 0.61 -15.25
N LEU A 62 -1.34 1.10 -14.20
CA LEU A 62 -0.54 2.32 -14.26
C LEU A 62 0.70 2.18 -15.15
N LEU A 63 1.28 0.99 -15.23
CA LEU A 63 2.43 0.70 -16.10
C LEU A 63 2.05 0.26 -17.51
N ASP A 64 0.76 0.10 -17.80
CA ASP A 64 0.26 -0.48 -19.05
C ASP A 64 0.81 -1.88 -19.32
N GLU A 65 0.79 -2.72 -18.30
CA GLU A 65 1.31 -4.07 -18.33
C GLU A 65 0.24 -5.11 -18.04
N PRO A 66 0.42 -6.35 -18.48
CA PRO A 66 -0.47 -7.43 -18.11
C PRO A 66 -0.49 -7.64 -16.58
N PHE A 67 -1.68 -7.89 -16.06
CA PHE A 67 -1.83 -8.31 -14.67
C PHE A 67 -1.15 -9.67 -14.45
N THR A 68 -0.39 -9.77 -13.37
CA THR A 68 0.32 -10.99 -12.98
C THR A 68 -0.21 -11.43 -11.62
N PRO A 69 -0.95 -12.56 -11.53
CA PRO A 69 -1.55 -13.02 -10.28
C PRO A 69 -0.53 -13.51 -9.24
N ARG A 70 0.73 -13.66 -9.65
CA ARG A 70 1.86 -14.05 -8.80
C ARG A 70 3.11 -13.38 -9.35
N ILE A 71 3.88 -12.74 -8.49
CA ILE A 71 5.01 -11.91 -8.92
C ILE A 71 6.27 -12.24 -8.11
N SER A 72 7.42 -12.29 -8.78
CA SER A 72 8.70 -12.46 -8.10
C SER A 72 9.14 -11.19 -7.37
N PRO A 73 10.01 -11.32 -6.35
CA PRO A 73 10.60 -10.15 -5.67
C PRO A 73 11.30 -9.19 -6.63
N GLU A 74 12.03 -9.69 -7.61
CA GLU A 74 12.77 -8.88 -8.60
C GLU A 74 11.81 -8.13 -9.52
N GLU A 75 10.75 -8.79 -9.96
CA GLU A 75 9.77 -8.19 -10.85
C GLU A 75 9.00 -7.08 -10.16
N ILE A 76 8.54 -7.28 -8.91
CA ILE A 76 7.84 -6.21 -8.18
C ILE A 76 8.78 -5.04 -7.91
N LYS A 77 10.03 -5.26 -7.51
CA LYS A 77 11.03 -4.20 -7.33
C LYS A 77 11.19 -3.38 -8.61
N GLY A 78 11.30 -4.04 -9.77
CA GLY A 78 11.39 -3.38 -11.07
C GLY A 78 10.16 -2.52 -11.39
N ARG A 79 8.95 -3.02 -11.10
CA ARG A 79 7.70 -2.29 -11.30
C ARG A 79 7.60 -1.06 -10.39
N LEU A 80 7.96 -1.18 -9.10
CA LEU A 80 7.90 -0.06 -8.16
C LEU A 80 8.91 1.05 -8.52
N ARG A 81 10.12 0.70 -8.97
CA ARG A 81 11.07 1.70 -9.49
C ARG A 81 10.51 2.45 -10.69
N ARG A 82 9.84 1.77 -11.62
CA ARG A 82 9.22 2.42 -12.79
C ARG A 82 8.06 3.33 -12.42
N LEU A 83 7.19 2.91 -11.48
CA LEU A 83 6.15 3.78 -10.95
C LEU A 83 6.74 5.02 -10.28
N SER A 84 7.78 4.84 -9.47
CA SER A 84 8.47 5.97 -8.84
C SER A 84 9.10 6.92 -9.86
N ALA A 85 9.63 6.40 -10.97
CA ALA A 85 10.16 7.22 -12.05
C ALA A 85 9.08 8.09 -12.74
N MET A 86 7.79 7.77 -12.57
CA MET A 86 6.68 8.59 -13.08
C MET A 86 6.41 9.85 -12.21
N GLY A 87 6.99 9.95 -11.00
CA GLY A 87 6.84 11.14 -10.14
C GLY A 87 7.00 10.84 -8.65
N PRO A 88 6.23 9.93 -8.06
CA PRO A 88 6.19 9.75 -6.61
C PRO A 88 7.55 9.29 -6.05
N GLN A 89 7.95 9.89 -4.94
CA GLN A 89 9.15 9.52 -4.19
C GLN A 89 9.01 8.13 -3.56
N THR A 90 7.82 7.83 -3.07
CA THR A 90 7.52 6.58 -2.38
C THR A 90 6.34 5.87 -3.06
N VAL A 91 6.53 4.59 -3.34
CA VAL A 91 5.48 3.73 -3.90
C VAL A 91 5.22 2.58 -2.93
N VAL A 92 3.99 2.43 -2.48
CA VAL A 92 3.58 1.40 -1.53
C VAL A 92 2.60 0.45 -2.22
N ALA A 93 3.08 -0.67 -2.75
CA ALA A 93 2.21 -1.67 -3.34
C ALA A 93 1.53 -2.52 -2.26
N THR A 94 0.21 -2.57 -2.30
CA THR A 94 -0.60 -3.39 -1.39
C THR A 94 -1.04 -4.69 -2.05
N SER A 95 -1.40 -5.69 -1.24
CA SER A 95 -1.93 -6.99 -1.70
C SER A 95 -1.02 -7.70 -2.71
N VAL A 96 0.30 -7.59 -2.55
CA VAL A 96 1.29 -8.20 -3.46
C VAL A 96 1.41 -9.71 -3.20
N PRO A 97 1.04 -10.58 -4.17
CA PRO A 97 1.12 -12.04 -4.05
C PRO A 97 2.51 -12.53 -4.45
N LEU A 98 3.48 -12.43 -3.53
CA LEU A 98 4.87 -12.80 -3.81
C LEU A 98 5.05 -14.30 -4.04
N LEU A 99 5.82 -14.65 -5.09
CA LEU A 99 6.37 -15.98 -5.31
C LEU A 99 7.69 -16.12 -4.55
N GLU A 100 7.75 -16.99 -3.54
CA GLU A 100 8.98 -17.31 -2.84
C GLU A 100 9.25 -18.81 -2.88
N GLY A 101 10.46 -19.18 -3.30
CA GLY A 101 10.98 -20.55 -3.23
C GLY A 101 10.15 -21.61 -3.97
N GLY A 102 9.40 -21.24 -5.00
CA GLY A 102 8.55 -22.16 -5.76
C GLY A 102 7.36 -22.71 -4.97
N ARG A 103 7.15 -22.25 -3.76
CA ARG A 103 5.95 -22.57 -2.96
C ARG A 103 4.87 -21.57 -3.26
N ASP A 104 3.65 -22.06 -3.45
CA ASP A 104 2.48 -21.21 -3.45
C ASP A 104 2.43 -20.53 -2.05
N PRO A 105 2.50 -19.20 -1.95
CA PRO A 105 2.42 -18.52 -0.65
C PRO A 105 1.08 -18.76 0.03
N GLY A 106 0.23 -19.57 -0.54
CA GLY A 106 -1.10 -19.93 -0.07
C GLY A 106 -1.85 -18.74 0.40
N HIS A 107 -2.47 -17.92 -0.06
CA HIS A 107 -3.29 -16.81 0.45
C HIS A 107 -2.55 -15.69 1.23
N ASN A 108 -1.23 -15.68 1.32
CA ASN A 108 -0.50 -14.60 1.96
C ASN A 108 -0.23 -13.48 0.94
N ALA A 109 -0.62 -12.27 1.30
CA ALA A 109 -0.27 -11.05 0.58
C ALA A 109 0.80 -10.28 1.37
N SER A 110 1.61 -9.50 0.67
CA SER A 110 2.58 -8.61 1.29
C SER A 110 2.27 -7.16 0.91
N VAL A 111 2.66 -6.23 1.77
CA VAL A 111 2.83 -4.83 1.41
C VAL A 111 4.31 -4.60 1.13
N ILE A 112 4.61 -4.00 -0.04
CA ILE A 112 5.97 -3.70 -0.45
C ILE A 112 6.06 -2.22 -0.77
N ALA A 113 6.96 -1.53 -0.08
CA ALA A 113 7.21 -0.12 -0.34
C ALA A 113 8.61 0.09 -0.94
N TYR A 114 8.72 1.11 -1.77
CA TYR A 114 9.96 1.57 -2.36
C TYR A 114 10.16 3.05 -2.06
N GLU A 115 11.32 3.40 -1.53
CA GLU A 115 11.80 4.76 -1.32
C GLU A 115 12.91 5.06 -2.33
N ARG A 116 12.67 6.03 -3.21
CA ARG A 116 13.58 6.35 -4.30
C ARG A 116 14.93 6.92 -3.83
N ASP A 117 14.90 7.82 -2.84
CA ASP A 117 16.10 8.54 -2.40
C ASP A 117 17.16 7.61 -1.81
N GLU A 118 16.73 6.53 -1.19
CA GLU A 118 17.61 5.55 -0.55
C GLU A 118 17.75 4.26 -1.37
N ASP A 119 17.05 4.17 -2.53
CA ASP A 119 16.87 2.93 -3.33
C ASP A 119 16.52 1.72 -2.45
N ARG A 120 15.66 1.95 -1.45
CA ARG A 120 15.35 0.96 -0.41
C ARG A 120 13.97 0.36 -0.60
N PHE A 121 13.89 -0.94 -0.38
CA PHE A 121 12.63 -1.67 -0.37
C PHE A 121 12.28 -2.16 1.03
N TRP A 122 11.01 -1.95 1.41
CA TRP A 122 10.43 -2.44 2.64
C TRP A 122 9.39 -3.51 2.33
N ARG A 123 9.27 -4.49 3.23
CA ARG A 123 8.27 -5.53 3.13
C ARG A 123 7.60 -5.81 4.46
N ILE A 124 6.28 -6.01 4.42
CA ILE A 124 5.49 -6.53 5.53
C ILE A 124 4.60 -7.65 5.00
N ASP A 125 4.70 -8.82 5.62
CA ASP A 125 3.83 -9.95 5.28
C ASP A 125 2.51 -9.82 6.05
N CYS A 126 1.40 -9.86 5.33
CA CYS A 126 0.05 -9.75 5.88
C CYS A 126 -0.48 -11.14 6.23
N ALA A 127 -1.10 -11.27 7.41
CA ALA A 127 -1.82 -12.50 7.74
C ALA A 127 -3.06 -12.63 6.85
N TYR A 128 -3.20 -13.79 6.18
CA TYR A 128 -4.40 -14.06 5.40
C TYR A 128 -5.64 -14.19 6.28
N ILE A 129 -6.66 -13.45 5.91
CA ILE A 129 -8.01 -13.59 6.46
C ILE A 129 -8.95 -13.79 5.26
N PRO A 130 -9.74 -14.88 5.20
CA PRO A 130 -10.58 -15.19 4.03
C PRO A 130 -11.81 -14.28 3.97
N ALA A 131 -11.59 -12.97 3.89
CA ALA A 131 -12.61 -11.96 3.82
C ALA A 131 -12.13 -10.78 2.98
N HIS A 132 -13.03 -10.22 2.20
CA HIS A 132 -12.82 -8.99 1.44
C HIS A 132 -13.83 -7.95 1.92
N TYR A 133 -13.34 -6.79 2.33
CA TYR A 133 -14.16 -5.68 2.78
C TYR A 133 -13.80 -4.42 2.01
N PRO A 134 -14.78 -3.73 1.39
CA PRO A 134 -14.56 -2.42 0.80
C PRO A 134 -13.99 -1.41 1.80
N GLY A 135 -13.18 -0.47 1.33
CA GLY A 135 -12.61 0.58 2.16
C GLY A 135 -11.36 0.20 2.96
N THR A 136 -10.84 -1.03 2.80
CA THR A 136 -9.56 -1.43 3.43
C THR A 136 -8.36 -0.68 2.85
N GLY A 137 -8.36 -0.39 1.55
CA GLY A 137 -7.35 0.45 0.87
C GLY A 137 -7.38 1.88 1.40
N ASP A 138 -8.57 2.50 1.42
CA ASP A 138 -8.75 3.86 1.95
C ASP A 138 -8.31 3.96 3.42
N THR A 139 -8.63 2.93 4.22
CA THR A 139 -8.21 2.85 5.63
C THR A 139 -6.69 2.75 5.75
N PHE A 140 -6.07 1.90 4.93
CA PHE A 140 -4.62 1.75 4.90
C PHE A 140 -3.92 3.07 4.57
N SER A 141 -4.32 3.71 3.47
CA SER A 141 -3.73 4.97 2.99
C SER A 141 -3.94 6.10 4.00
N SER A 142 -5.10 6.13 4.69
CA SER A 142 -5.39 7.13 5.72
C SER A 142 -4.51 6.95 6.95
N VAL A 143 -4.34 5.71 7.46
CA VAL A 143 -3.49 5.43 8.62
C VAL A 143 -2.02 5.66 8.30
N LEU A 144 -1.56 5.24 7.11
CA LEU A 144 -0.21 5.50 6.62
C LEU A 144 0.08 7.01 6.62
N THR A 145 -0.81 7.79 5.99
CA THR A 145 -0.68 9.26 5.91
C THR A 145 -0.65 9.90 7.29
N GLY A 146 -1.59 9.52 8.16
CA GLY A 146 -1.68 10.07 9.52
C GLY A 146 -0.42 9.78 10.35
N SER A 147 0.15 8.58 10.21
CA SER A 147 1.38 8.16 10.90
C SER A 147 2.59 8.99 10.42
N LEU A 148 2.74 9.14 9.11
CA LEU A 148 3.83 9.94 8.51
C LEU A 148 3.75 11.43 8.91
N ILE A 149 2.55 12.01 8.93
CA ILE A 149 2.34 13.41 9.36
C ILE A 149 2.69 13.59 10.84
N GLN A 150 2.52 12.56 11.66
CA GLN A 150 2.91 12.57 13.08
C GLN A 150 4.42 12.41 13.29
N GLY A 151 5.20 12.15 12.22
CA GLY A 151 6.65 12.03 12.26
C GLY A 151 7.17 10.60 12.40
N ASP A 152 6.30 9.58 12.28
CA ASP A 152 6.75 8.20 12.20
C ASP A 152 7.59 7.96 10.93
N SER A 153 8.59 7.09 11.00
CA SER A 153 9.32 6.63 9.82
C SER A 153 8.40 5.81 8.91
N LEU A 154 8.76 5.67 7.62
CA LEU A 154 7.97 4.88 6.67
C LEU A 154 7.75 3.45 7.19
N SER A 155 8.77 2.80 7.75
CA SER A 155 8.66 1.44 8.28
C SER A 155 7.64 1.31 9.41
N ILE A 156 7.59 2.28 10.32
CA ILE A 156 6.61 2.34 11.42
C ILE A 156 5.21 2.63 10.87
N ALA A 157 5.09 3.58 9.94
CA ALA A 157 3.82 3.96 9.35
C ALA A 157 3.19 2.80 8.56
N LEU A 158 3.99 2.06 7.79
CA LEU A 158 3.58 0.84 7.08
C LEU A 158 3.07 -0.23 8.05
N ASP A 159 3.83 -0.49 9.12
CA ASP A 159 3.47 -1.52 10.09
C ASP A 159 2.19 -1.15 10.84
N ARG A 160 2.03 0.12 11.25
CA ARG A 160 0.82 0.65 11.87
C ARG A 160 -0.40 0.48 10.94
N ALA A 161 -0.27 0.84 9.67
CA ALA A 161 -1.35 0.72 8.70
C ALA A 161 -1.76 -0.74 8.47
N VAL A 162 -0.80 -1.65 8.29
CA VAL A 162 -1.07 -3.10 8.14
C VAL A 162 -1.72 -3.68 9.39
N GLN A 163 -1.21 -3.35 10.58
CA GLN A 163 -1.78 -3.84 11.85
C GLN A 163 -3.21 -3.34 12.04
N PHE A 164 -3.47 -2.06 11.78
CA PHE A 164 -4.79 -1.46 11.93
C PHE A 164 -5.81 -2.10 11.00
N VAL A 165 -5.50 -2.22 9.71
CA VAL A 165 -6.39 -2.88 8.73
C VAL A 165 -6.63 -4.34 9.11
N THR A 166 -5.56 -5.08 9.47
CA THR A 166 -5.69 -6.48 9.90
C THR A 166 -6.59 -6.62 11.12
N LEU A 167 -6.46 -5.72 12.09
CA LEU A 167 -7.32 -5.70 13.28
C LEU A 167 -8.79 -5.43 12.90
N GLY A 168 -9.03 -4.46 12.00
CA GLY A 168 -10.37 -4.15 11.50
C GLY A 168 -11.04 -5.32 10.80
N ILE A 169 -10.31 -5.99 9.90
CA ILE A 169 -10.81 -7.20 9.21
C ILE A 169 -11.14 -8.29 10.24
N ARG A 170 -10.26 -8.56 11.21
CA ARG A 170 -10.50 -9.57 12.27
C ARG A 170 -11.71 -9.22 13.13
N ALA A 171 -11.84 -7.96 13.55
CA ALA A 171 -12.96 -7.50 14.37
C ALA A 171 -14.31 -7.63 13.64
N THR A 172 -14.30 -7.52 12.31
CA THR A 172 -15.51 -7.60 11.48
C THR A 172 -15.84 -9.03 11.09
N PHE A 173 -14.83 -9.84 10.75
CA PHE A 173 -14.98 -11.19 10.21
C PHE A 173 -15.86 -12.11 11.09
N GLY A 174 -15.74 -12.00 12.41
CA GLY A 174 -16.51 -12.81 13.36
C GLY A 174 -17.96 -12.34 13.61
N GLN A 175 -18.41 -11.23 12.99
CA GLN A 175 -19.71 -10.63 13.28
C GLN A 175 -20.84 -11.10 12.36
N GLY A 176 -20.54 -11.81 11.27
CA GLY A 176 -21.54 -12.24 10.28
C GLY A 176 -22.23 -11.10 9.55
N LEU A 177 -21.64 -9.90 9.54
CA LEU A 177 -22.16 -8.73 8.83
C LEU A 177 -21.96 -8.86 7.33
N PRO A 178 -22.84 -8.27 6.50
CA PRO A 178 -22.65 -8.21 5.07
C PRO A 178 -21.30 -7.52 4.74
N SER A 179 -20.48 -8.14 3.89
CA SER A 179 -19.16 -7.59 3.53
C SER A 179 -19.23 -6.18 2.95
N ARG A 180 -20.35 -5.83 2.28
CA ARG A 180 -20.58 -4.50 1.69
C ARG A 180 -20.56 -3.34 2.69
N GLU A 181 -20.70 -3.60 3.98
CA GLU A 181 -20.69 -2.57 5.03
C GLU A 181 -19.27 -2.14 5.43
N GLY A 182 -18.23 -2.79 4.85
CA GLY A 182 -16.84 -2.49 5.16
C GLY A 182 -16.41 -3.04 6.52
N ILE A 183 -15.29 -2.53 7.03
CA ILE A 183 -14.73 -2.91 8.33
C ILE A 183 -15.30 -2.03 9.45
N LEU A 184 -15.46 -2.60 10.65
CA LEU A 184 -15.99 -1.92 11.85
C LEU A 184 -14.90 -1.02 12.48
N LEU A 185 -14.66 0.14 11.86
CA LEU A 185 -13.62 1.07 12.27
C LEU A 185 -13.80 1.58 13.71
N GLU A 186 -15.04 1.86 14.12
CA GLU A 186 -15.38 2.38 15.45
C GLU A 186 -14.91 1.46 16.59
N ARG A 187 -14.79 0.14 16.33
CA ARG A 187 -14.32 -0.82 17.32
C ARG A 187 -12.82 -0.81 17.52
N ILE A 188 -12.09 -0.32 16.55
CA ILE A 188 -10.63 -0.40 16.52
C ILE A 188 -9.93 0.94 16.60
N LEU A 189 -10.66 2.07 16.50
CA LEU A 189 -10.07 3.42 16.53
C LEU A 189 -9.13 3.64 17.73
N GLY A 190 -9.46 3.08 18.89
CA GLY A 190 -8.61 3.17 20.09
C GLY A 190 -7.21 2.57 19.91
N SER A 191 -7.04 1.63 18.97
CA SER A 191 -5.73 1.01 18.71
C SER A 191 -4.74 1.96 18.01
N LEU A 192 -5.20 3.05 17.39
CA LEU A 192 -4.33 4.07 16.81
C LEU A 192 -3.44 4.78 17.85
N PHE A 193 -3.88 4.81 19.11
CA PHE A 193 -3.11 5.40 20.21
C PHE A 193 -2.13 4.41 20.86
N ALA A 194 -2.20 3.13 20.49
CA ALA A 194 -1.29 2.13 21.01
C ALA A 194 0.09 2.26 20.33
N PRO A 195 1.19 2.10 21.08
CA PRO A 195 2.51 2.02 20.48
C PRO A 195 2.59 0.79 19.56
N VAL A 196 3.37 0.90 18.49
CA VAL A 196 3.68 -0.25 17.64
C VAL A 196 4.55 -1.22 18.46
N SER A 197 3.98 -2.34 18.85
CA SER A 197 4.59 -3.25 19.85
C SER A 197 5.70 -4.12 19.30
N ALA A 198 5.72 -4.38 17.98
CA ALA A 198 6.78 -5.10 17.29
C ALA A 198 6.72 -4.74 15.80
N CYS A 199 7.73 -4.06 15.30
CA CYS A 199 7.82 -3.74 13.88
C CYS A 199 8.07 -5.03 13.09
N LYS A 200 7.15 -5.38 12.19
CA LYS A 200 7.27 -6.53 11.27
C LYS A 200 7.81 -6.10 9.90
N CYS A 201 8.05 -4.81 9.75
CA CYS A 201 8.61 -4.26 8.54
C CYS A 201 10.07 -4.66 8.40
N ARG A 202 10.46 -5.13 7.22
CA ARG A 202 11.81 -5.62 6.92
C ARG A 202 12.33 -4.97 5.66
N ILE A 203 13.65 -4.80 5.58
CA ILE A 203 14.32 -4.40 4.35
C ILE A 203 14.42 -5.62 3.43
N MET A 204 14.12 -5.43 2.14
CA MET A 204 14.33 -6.44 1.11
C MET A 204 15.70 -6.26 0.48
N ASP A 205 16.69 -7.09 0.89
CA ASP A 205 18.01 -7.11 0.27
C ASP A 205 18.00 -7.66 -1.16
N GLY A 206 19.15 -7.58 -1.86
CA GLY A 206 19.28 -7.87 -3.28
C GLY A 206 18.76 -9.24 -3.74
N ASP A 207 18.80 -10.25 -2.86
CA ASP A 207 18.38 -11.63 -3.15
C ASP A 207 16.95 -11.95 -2.69
N GLY A 208 16.13 -10.93 -2.37
CA GLY A 208 14.77 -11.15 -1.87
C GLY A 208 14.68 -11.60 -0.40
N CYS A 209 15.81 -11.81 0.27
CA CYS A 209 15.88 -12.08 1.70
C CYS A 209 15.57 -10.82 2.50
N CYS A 210 14.70 -10.96 3.49
CA CYS A 210 14.38 -9.88 4.42
C CYS A 210 15.24 -10.01 5.65
N ASN A 211 16.07 -9.00 5.95
CA ASN A 211 16.71 -8.90 7.26
C ASN A 211 15.78 -8.19 8.24
N PRO A 212 15.55 -8.72 9.44
CA PRO A 212 14.86 -7.96 10.48
C PRO A 212 15.69 -6.69 10.78
N VAL A 213 15.01 -5.56 10.91
CA VAL A 213 15.64 -4.36 11.48
C VAL A 213 16.07 -4.74 12.89
N LEU A 214 17.37 -4.84 13.12
CA LEU A 214 17.91 -5.15 14.45
C LEU A 214 17.48 -4.03 15.41
N PRO A 215 17.02 -4.37 16.63
CA PRO A 215 16.85 -3.35 17.67
C PRO A 215 18.21 -2.68 17.87
N PHE A 216 18.20 -1.36 18.03
CA PHE A 216 19.39 -0.59 18.37
C PHE A 216 20.09 -1.26 19.55
N GLU A 217 21.35 -1.66 19.35
CA GLU A 217 22.23 -1.98 20.49
C GLU A 217 22.52 -0.66 21.20
N ASP A 218 22.17 -0.63 22.48
CA ASP A 218 22.43 0.49 23.40
C ASP A 218 23.94 0.74 23.61
#